data_b0a96243b7c6c45e7d6c44937d63cdec
#
_entry.id   b0a96243b7c6c45e7d6c44937d63cdec
#
_cell.length_a   1.000
_cell.length_b   1.000
_cell.length_c   1.000
_cell.angle_alpha   90.00
_cell.angle_beta   90.00
_cell.angle_gamma   90.00
#
_symmetry.space_group_name_H-M   'P 1'
#
loop_
_entity.id
_entity.type
_entity.pdbx_description
1 polymer ?
#
loop_
_entity_poly.entity_id
_entity_poly.type
_entity_poly.pdbx_seq_one_letter_code
_entity_poly.pdbx_strand_id
1 'polypeptide(L)'
;MMGKFGGILLVMICLMWCCNTRKTVMELNLVGTSGMKPELVMNGSERVIDVNEMGYAKLVMQEGENGYATLRYGKDRIPLFIEDGKSLVVYVYGDHAKGNTRFEGTGASKTIYLNSLESRNKSFEYELDGEEFLQQLKEHVAEQIYYLDTMEFDEAFKDMERNRIKFSAYTVLENYPLYHAWSTGNKDYQLDTSYLDSVKGFIKEDEKLLVLKEYQEGMASLVSVISTSRLKEYDAYKRVMAQFDYVIHNLTNSTLIEFLIDHYAYNYLLGAGVDEHMGTILRTYDTYVKDVKMRQRFYDGYERCMKIVSGRPAMNFVFTDMAGQAFRLDDFRGKYLFINVWATWGVPCRAENVYWEKLEKEFENENIVFIAVACDKDRAMWEKRVRENPKGEVQLYMGSDRSFMDFYMIRGIPRFILISPDGRIIDSDMSRPSNPETAKVLRAYLKSSK
;
A
#
# COMPACT_ATOMS: atom_id res chain seq x y z
N MET A 1 83.96 -40.73 -8.88
CA MET A 1 83.50 -40.66 -7.52
C MET A 1 82.06 -40.24 -7.53
N MET A 2 81.18 -41.05 -7.05
CA MET A 2 79.73 -40.98 -7.15
C MET A 2 79.14 -40.06 -6.07
N GLY A 3 78.38 -39.07 -6.46
CA GLY A 3 77.57 -38.25 -5.54
C GLY A 3 76.10 -38.55 -5.77
N LYS A 4 75.44 -39.11 -4.75
CA LYS A 4 74.00 -39.45 -4.75
C LYS A 4 73.13 -38.20 -4.56
N PHE A 5 72.26 -37.91 -5.53
CA PHE A 5 71.17 -36.96 -5.36
C PHE A 5 69.96 -37.70 -4.74
N GLY A 6 69.63 -37.25 -3.53
CA GLY A 6 68.37 -37.64 -2.86
C GLY A 6 67.30 -36.68 -3.22
N GLY A 7 66.34 -37.15 -4.02
CA GLY A 7 65.12 -36.36 -4.34
C GLY A 7 64.12 -36.45 -3.16
N ILE A 8 63.79 -35.33 -2.60
CA ILE A 8 62.68 -35.17 -1.63
C ILE A 8 61.39 -35.00 -2.44
N LEU A 9 60.53 -36.02 -2.41
CA LEU A 9 59.18 -35.97 -3.01
C LEU A 9 58.26 -35.21 -2.04
N LEU A 10 57.98 -33.96 -2.35
CA LEU A 10 57.03 -33.14 -1.61
C LEU A 10 55.61 -33.58 -2.01
N VAL A 11 54.94 -34.39 -1.19
CA VAL A 11 53.52 -34.75 -1.39
C VAL A 11 52.70 -33.53 -0.93
N MET A 12 52.22 -32.73 -1.93
CA MET A 12 51.22 -31.72 -1.71
C MET A 12 49.87 -32.41 -1.43
N ILE A 13 49.52 -32.53 -0.16
CA ILE A 13 48.15 -32.92 0.23
C ILE A 13 47.27 -31.69 0.00
N CYS A 14 46.61 -31.61 -1.15
CA CYS A 14 45.48 -30.75 -1.36
C CYS A 14 44.33 -31.20 -0.45
N LEU A 15 44.24 -30.61 0.70
CA LEU A 15 43.01 -30.66 1.51
C LEU A 15 41.93 -29.94 0.68
N MET A 16 41.20 -30.70 -0.14
CA MET A 16 39.90 -30.29 -0.63
C MET A 16 38.98 -30.16 0.60
N TRP A 17 38.91 -28.97 1.17
CA TRP A 17 37.79 -28.63 2.00
C TRP A 17 36.56 -28.66 1.10
N CYS A 18 35.88 -29.79 1.05
CA CYS A 18 34.51 -29.88 0.59
C CYS A 18 33.71 -29.01 1.54
N CYS A 19 33.53 -27.73 1.19
CA CYS A 19 32.52 -26.89 1.82
C CYS A 19 31.18 -27.53 1.51
N ASN A 20 30.74 -28.41 2.40
CA ASN A 20 29.39 -28.98 2.36
C ASN A 20 28.43 -27.89 2.81
N THR A 21 28.26 -26.86 1.98
CA THR A 21 27.29 -25.79 2.24
C THR A 21 25.92 -26.45 2.21
N ARG A 22 25.31 -26.60 3.38
CA ARG A 22 23.93 -27.06 3.47
C ARG A 22 23.07 -26.13 2.62
N LYS A 23 22.33 -26.70 1.68
CA LYS A 23 21.44 -25.90 0.82
C LYS A 23 20.34 -25.25 1.66
N THR A 24 20.10 -23.99 1.44
CA THR A 24 18.94 -23.29 1.98
C THR A 24 17.71 -23.73 1.18
N VAL A 25 16.70 -24.26 1.86
CA VAL A 25 15.53 -24.86 1.20
C VAL A 25 14.26 -24.32 1.83
N MET A 26 13.32 -23.87 0.99
CA MET A 26 11.95 -23.58 1.38
C MET A 26 11.02 -24.61 0.72
N GLU A 27 10.15 -25.21 1.52
CA GLU A 27 9.08 -26.10 1.03
C GLU A 27 7.72 -25.46 1.34
N LEU A 28 6.80 -25.50 0.39
CA LEU A 28 5.45 -24.97 0.53
C LEU A 28 4.44 -26.09 0.32
N ASN A 29 3.50 -26.21 1.24
CA ASN A 29 2.39 -27.15 1.18
C ASN A 29 1.06 -26.38 1.28
N LEU A 30 0.26 -26.39 0.23
CA LEU A 30 -1.07 -25.84 0.16
C LEU A 30 -2.09 -26.95 0.37
N VAL A 31 -2.90 -26.85 1.43
CA VAL A 31 -3.84 -27.91 1.84
C VAL A 31 -5.27 -27.39 1.78
N GLY A 32 -6.11 -28.01 0.95
CA GLY A 32 -7.53 -27.62 0.81
C GLY A 32 -7.74 -26.22 0.24
N THR A 33 -6.91 -25.83 -0.75
CA THR A 33 -6.90 -24.51 -1.36
C THR A 33 -7.59 -24.50 -2.73
N SER A 34 -8.08 -23.33 -3.18
CA SER A 34 -8.78 -23.13 -4.46
C SER A 34 -7.85 -22.97 -5.68
N GLY A 35 -6.54 -23.21 -5.54
CA GLY A 35 -5.58 -23.12 -6.65
C GLY A 35 -5.06 -21.71 -6.96
N MET A 36 -5.14 -20.78 -6.01
CA MET A 36 -4.45 -19.49 -6.13
C MET A 36 -2.94 -19.71 -6.21
N LYS A 37 -2.26 -18.92 -7.06
CA LYS A 37 -0.80 -19.00 -7.20
C LYS A 37 -0.13 -18.22 -6.05
N PRO A 38 0.73 -18.88 -5.24
CA PRO A 38 1.54 -18.19 -4.25
C PRO A 38 2.71 -17.45 -4.90
N GLU A 39 3.13 -16.35 -4.27
CA GLU A 39 4.29 -15.56 -4.69
C GLU A 39 5.24 -15.36 -3.52
N LEU A 40 6.53 -15.54 -3.75
CA LEU A 40 7.58 -15.19 -2.79
C LEU A 40 8.15 -13.81 -3.15
N VAL A 41 8.07 -12.88 -2.21
CA VAL A 41 8.64 -11.54 -2.31
C VAL A 41 9.85 -11.45 -1.40
N MET A 42 11.02 -11.15 -1.95
CA MET A 42 12.27 -11.02 -1.20
C MET A 42 13.22 -10.07 -1.92
N ASN A 43 13.92 -9.21 -1.18
CA ASN A 43 14.92 -8.29 -1.72
C ASN A 43 14.44 -7.45 -2.93
N GLY A 44 13.15 -7.01 -2.90
CA GLY A 44 12.54 -6.24 -3.99
C GLY A 44 12.25 -7.01 -5.27
N SER A 45 12.41 -8.35 -5.25
CA SER A 45 12.01 -9.25 -6.34
C SER A 45 10.76 -10.04 -5.98
N GLU A 46 9.95 -10.35 -6.97
CA GLU A 46 8.73 -11.16 -6.85
C GLU A 46 8.88 -12.41 -7.72
N ARG A 47 8.62 -13.57 -7.13
CA ARG A 47 8.68 -14.86 -7.85
C ARG A 47 7.41 -15.65 -7.60
N VAL A 48 6.67 -15.97 -8.66
CA VAL A 48 5.54 -16.90 -8.59
C VAL A 48 6.08 -18.29 -8.27
N ILE A 49 5.44 -18.97 -7.33
CA ILE A 49 5.79 -20.34 -6.94
C ILE A 49 4.86 -21.30 -7.68
N ASP A 50 5.43 -22.11 -8.56
CA ASP A 50 4.68 -23.18 -9.21
C ASP A 50 4.55 -24.37 -8.27
N VAL A 51 3.30 -24.68 -7.91
CA VAL A 51 2.95 -25.83 -7.08
C VAL A 51 2.47 -26.99 -7.97
N ASN A 52 2.77 -28.22 -7.58
CA ASN A 52 2.25 -29.41 -8.28
C ASN A 52 0.76 -29.65 -7.95
N GLU A 53 0.16 -30.68 -8.54
CA GLU A 53 -1.26 -31.07 -8.34
C GLU A 53 -1.62 -31.37 -6.88
N MET A 54 -0.63 -31.72 -6.06
CA MET A 54 -0.81 -31.97 -4.61
C MET A 54 -0.64 -30.69 -3.77
N GLY A 55 -0.46 -29.52 -4.39
CA GLY A 55 -0.23 -28.26 -3.69
C GLY A 55 1.18 -28.09 -3.11
N TYR A 56 2.17 -28.89 -3.56
CA TYR A 56 3.53 -28.88 -3.03
C TYR A 56 4.49 -28.15 -3.99
N ALA A 57 5.40 -27.38 -3.40
CA ALA A 57 6.55 -26.81 -4.08
C ALA A 57 7.81 -26.90 -3.21
N LYS A 58 8.97 -27.04 -3.86
CA LYS A 58 10.29 -27.01 -3.23
C LYS A 58 11.16 -26.00 -3.93
N LEU A 59 11.64 -25.01 -3.19
CA LEU A 59 12.53 -23.96 -3.66
C LEU A 59 13.91 -24.18 -3.01
N VAL A 60 14.91 -24.30 -3.85
CA VAL A 60 16.31 -24.21 -3.41
C VAL A 60 16.72 -22.76 -3.58
N MET A 61 17.02 -22.09 -2.48
CA MET A 61 17.44 -20.70 -2.49
C MET A 61 18.87 -20.59 -3.01
N GLN A 62 19.14 -19.51 -3.75
CA GLN A 62 20.47 -19.21 -4.24
C GLN A 62 21.28 -18.45 -3.18
N GLU A 63 22.58 -18.31 -3.40
CA GLU A 63 23.45 -17.51 -2.55
C GLU A 63 22.95 -16.06 -2.49
N GLY A 64 22.77 -15.52 -1.28
CA GLY A 64 22.18 -14.20 -1.06
C GLY A 64 20.65 -14.16 -1.03
N GLU A 65 19.96 -15.25 -1.32
CA GLU A 65 18.50 -15.38 -1.12
C GLU A 65 18.20 -15.80 0.33
N ASN A 66 18.52 -14.94 1.30
CA ASN A 66 18.26 -15.14 2.74
C ASN A 66 17.74 -13.85 3.39
N GLY A 67 17.25 -13.94 4.60
CA GLY A 67 16.70 -12.83 5.36
C GLY A 67 15.17 -12.74 5.30
N TYR A 68 14.66 -11.50 5.37
CA TYR A 68 13.22 -11.24 5.38
C TYR A 68 12.58 -11.51 4.01
N ALA A 69 11.48 -12.24 4.04
CA ALA A 69 10.66 -12.52 2.86
C ALA A 69 9.17 -12.43 3.21
N THR A 70 8.33 -12.35 2.20
CA THR A 70 6.87 -12.41 2.34
C THR A 70 6.32 -13.43 1.36
N LEU A 71 5.58 -14.42 1.86
CA LEU A 71 4.75 -15.27 1.03
C LEU A 71 3.41 -14.58 0.84
N ARG A 72 3.09 -14.19 -0.41
CA ARG A 72 1.77 -13.70 -0.79
C ARG A 72 0.91 -14.88 -1.21
N TYR A 73 -0.28 -14.99 -0.62
CA TYR A 73 -1.26 -15.98 -1.01
C TYR A 73 -2.66 -15.35 -1.00
N GLY A 74 -3.21 -15.13 -2.18
CA GLY A 74 -4.41 -14.33 -2.34
C GLY A 74 -4.26 -12.91 -1.81
N LYS A 75 -5.04 -12.56 -0.78
CA LYS A 75 -4.93 -11.25 -0.11
C LYS A 75 -3.96 -11.26 1.08
N ASP A 76 -3.58 -12.43 1.52
CA ASP A 76 -2.79 -12.60 2.74
C ASP A 76 -1.30 -12.45 2.45
N ARG A 77 -0.58 -11.93 3.43
CA ARG A 77 0.86 -11.72 3.43
C ARG A 77 1.42 -12.39 4.67
N ILE A 78 2.23 -13.42 4.48
CA ILE A 78 2.82 -14.23 5.54
C ILE A 78 4.29 -13.83 5.64
N PRO A 79 4.72 -13.19 6.73
CA PRO A 79 6.12 -12.85 6.93
C PRO A 79 6.94 -14.13 7.15
N LEU A 80 8.07 -14.20 6.46
CA LEU A 80 9.02 -15.29 6.54
C LEU A 80 10.41 -14.76 6.87
N PHE A 81 11.25 -15.61 7.45
CA PHE A 81 12.69 -15.40 7.54
C PHE A 81 13.41 -16.64 7.03
N ILE A 82 14.19 -16.48 5.99
CA ILE A 82 14.93 -17.56 5.33
C ILE A 82 16.37 -17.50 5.82
N GLU A 83 16.84 -18.59 6.46
CA GLU A 83 18.18 -18.67 7.04
C GLU A 83 19.08 -19.54 6.15
N ASP A 84 20.33 -19.07 5.93
CA ASP A 84 21.32 -19.81 5.16
C ASP A 84 21.59 -21.20 5.76
N GLY A 85 21.65 -22.19 4.89
CA GLY A 85 21.94 -23.59 5.23
C GLY A 85 20.83 -24.27 6.03
N LYS A 86 19.65 -23.64 6.21
CA LYS A 86 18.52 -24.20 6.95
C LYS A 86 17.34 -24.52 6.04
N SER A 87 16.41 -25.30 6.55
CA SER A 87 15.16 -25.64 5.88
C SER A 87 13.98 -24.92 6.55
N LEU A 88 13.07 -24.38 5.75
CA LEU A 88 11.80 -23.83 6.17
C LEU A 88 10.68 -24.57 5.44
N VAL A 89 9.76 -25.18 6.14
CA VAL A 89 8.55 -25.80 5.60
C VAL A 89 7.34 -24.97 6.01
N VAL A 90 6.58 -24.50 5.01
CA VAL A 90 5.39 -23.67 5.22
C VAL A 90 4.15 -24.46 4.80
N TYR A 91 3.20 -24.60 5.70
CA TYR A 91 1.87 -25.15 5.44
C TYR A 91 0.86 -24.02 5.43
N VAL A 92 0.01 -23.98 4.41
CA VAL A 92 -1.12 -23.04 4.31
C VAL A 92 -2.39 -23.87 4.19
N TYR A 93 -3.35 -23.65 5.08
CA TYR A 93 -4.61 -24.40 5.11
C TYR A 93 -5.77 -23.52 4.61
N GLY A 94 -6.42 -23.94 3.52
CA GLY A 94 -7.53 -23.21 2.89
C GLY A 94 -7.07 -21.94 2.16
N ASP A 95 -8.04 -21.12 1.78
CA ASP A 95 -7.82 -19.92 0.96
C ASP A 95 -7.50 -18.65 1.78
N HIS A 96 -7.54 -18.74 3.10
CA HIS A 96 -7.18 -17.69 4.03
C HIS A 96 -5.99 -18.12 4.85
N ALA A 97 -4.82 -17.67 4.46
CA ALA A 97 -3.56 -18.03 5.10
C ALA A 97 -3.39 -17.43 6.49
N LYS A 98 -3.98 -16.25 6.74
CA LYS A 98 -3.86 -15.54 8.02
C LYS A 98 -4.49 -16.38 9.14
N GLY A 99 -3.66 -16.78 10.13
CA GLY A 99 -4.07 -17.66 11.23
C GLY A 99 -4.18 -19.14 10.88
N ASN A 100 -4.00 -19.53 9.61
CA ASN A 100 -4.08 -20.89 9.13
C ASN A 100 -2.75 -21.35 8.48
N THR A 101 -1.64 -20.96 9.10
CA THR A 101 -0.29 -21.36 8.68
C THR A 101 0.42 -22.14 9.77
N ARG A 102 1.27 -23.08 9.35
CA ARG A 102 2.19 -23.80 10.23
C ARG A 102 3.58 -23.78 9.63
N PHE A 103 4.58 -23.66 10.48
CA PHE A 103 5.97 -23.58 10.07
C PHE A 103 6.79 -24.68 10.74
N GLU A 104 7.63 -25.36 9.96
CA GLU A 104 8.51 -26.44 10.41
C GLU A 104 9.89 -26.31 9.77
N GLY A 105 10.83 -27.13 10.23
CA GLY A 105 12.20 -27.15 9.73
C GLY A 105 13.19 -26.45 10.64
N THR A 106 14.48 -26.59 10.31
CA THR A 106 15.59 -26.06 11.13
C THR A 106 15.67 -24.54 11.17
N GLY A 107 15.05 -23.85 10.19
CA GLY A 107 14.96 -22.39 10.08
C GLY A 107 13.58 -21.82 10.46
N ALA A 108 12.68 -22.59 11.10
CA ALA A 108 11.32 -22.13 11.35
C ALA A 108 11.19 -21.12 12.50
N SER A 109 12.08 -21.11 13.48
CA SER A 109 11.92 -20.36 14.73
C SER A 109 11.73 -18.85 14.55
N LYS A 110 12.52 -18.21 13.67
CA LYS A 110 12.40 -16.78 13.36
C LYS A 110 11.10 -16.47 12.61
N THR A 111 10.69 -17.35 11.67
CA THR A 111 9.41 -17.23 10.97
C THR A 111 8.22 -17.34 11.92
N ILE A 112 8.26 -18.28 12.87
CA ILE A 112 7.23 -18.44 13.92
C ILE A 112 7.15 -17.16 14.75
N TYR A 113 8.29 -16.62 15.17
CA TYR A 113 8.37 -15.38 15.92
C TYR A 113 7.71 -14.23 15.13
N LEU A 114 8.05 -14.01 13.86
CA LEU A 114 7.47 -12.95 13.03
C LEU A 114 5.94 -13.05 12.93
N ASN A 115 5.41 -14.27 12.83
CA ASN A 115 3.96 -14.50 12.75
C ASN A 115 3.24 -14.42 14.11
N SER A 116 3.96 -14.43 15.24
CA SER A 116 3.39 -14.24 16.57
C SER A 116 3.16 -12.77 16.96
N LEU A 117 3.71 -11.82 16.22
CA LEU A 117 3.73 -10.41 16.59
C LEU A 117 2.39 -9.72 16.46
N GLU A 118 1.54 -10.11 15.48
CA GLU A 118 0.22 -9.50 15.32
C GLU A 118 -0.67 -9.66 16.56
N SER A 119 -0.57 -10.76 17.29
CA SER A 119 -1.33 -10.99 18.51
C SER A 119 -0.88 -10.12 19.70
N ARG A 120 0.20 -9.38 19.55
CA ARG A 120 0.80 -8.53 20.59
C ARG A 120 0.60 -7.04 20.35
N ASN A 121 0.02 -6.65 19.21
CA ASN A 121 -0.29 -5.26 18.92
C ASN A 121 -1.36 -4.76 19.90
N LYS A 122 -0.97 -3.77 20.72
CA LYS A 122 -1.90 -3.03 21.58
C LYS A 122 -2.51 -1.88 20.79
N SER A 123 -3.73 -1.50 21.12
CA SER A 123 -4.31 -0.23 20.67
C SER A 123 -3.67 0.91 21.46
N PHE A 124 -3.41 2.02 20.78
CA PHE A 124 -2.94 3.25 21.41
C PHE A 124 -4.12 4.13 21.84
N GLU A 125 -3.96 4.82 22.96
CA GLU A 125 -4.96 5.73 23.52
C GLU A 125 -4.72 7.15 22.98
N TYR A 126 -5.49 7.52 21.96
CA TYR A 126 -5.32 8.81 21.30
C TYR A 126 -5.88 10.00 22.11
N GLU A 127 -6.56 9.76 23.22
CA GLU A 127 -7.02 10.79 24.17
C GLU A 127 -5.88 11.35 25.04
N LEU A 128 -4.79 10.61 25.20
CA LEU A 128 -3.62 11.02 25.96
C LEU A 128 -2.98 12.25 25.33
N ASP A 129 -2.40 13.13 26.14
CA ASP A 129 -1.61 14.24 25.63
C ASP A 129 -0.30 13.75 24.94
N GLY A 130 0.40 14.66 24.28
CA GLY A 130 1.54 14.29 23.45
C GLY A 130 2.67 13.60 24.23
N GLU A 131 2.94 14.02 25.47
CA GLU A 131 4.00 13.43 26.30
C GLU A 131 3.59 12.05 26.81
N GLU A 132 2.37 11.91 27.30
CA GLU A 132 1.80 10.65 27.77
C GLU A 132 1.70 9.63 26.62
N PHE A 133 1.26 10.07 25.44
CA PHE A 133 1.20 9.24 24.25
C PHE A 133 2.59 8.71 23.83
N LEU A 134 3.61 9.58 23.83
CA LEU A 134 4.97 9.15 23.55
C LEU A 134 5.53 8.21 24.62
N GLN A 135 5.13 8.38 25.89
CA GLN A 135 5.49 7.46 26.96
C GLN A 135 4.86 6.10 26.76
N GLN A 136 3.57 6.02 26.43
CA GLN A 136 2.87 4.77 26.10
C GLN A 136 3.53 4.06 24.90
N LEU A 137 3.94 4.83 23.87
CA LEU A 137 4.65 4.29 22.71
C LEU A 137 6.00 3.66 23.11
N LYS A 138 6.78 4.36 23.94
CA LYS A 138 8.09 3.87 24.43
C LYS A 138 7.92 2.58 25.26
N GLU A 139 6.91 2.53 26.12
CA GLU A 139 6.60 1.36 26.93
C GLU A 139 6.20 0.16 26.07
N HIS A 140 5.36 0.38 25.06
CA HIS A 140 5.00 -0.65 24.09
C HIS A 140 6.24 -1.21 23.36
N VAL A 141 7.11 -0.34 22.88
CA VAL A 141 8.37 -0.73 22.23
C VAL A 141 9.27 -1.53 23.18
N ALA A 142 9.42 -1.06 24.42
CA ALA A 142 10.23 -1.73 25.42
C ALA A 142 9.71 -3.14 25.76
N GLU A 143 8.39 -3.31 25.87
CA GLU A 143 7.75 -4.61 26.11
C GLU A 143 8.01 -5.60 24.96
N GLN A 144 7.91 -5.14 23.71
CA GLN A 144 8.20 -5.97 22.54
C GLN A 144 9.67 -6.37 22.46
N ILE A 145 10.57 -5.44 22.74
CA ILE A 145 12.03 -5.70 22.77
C ILE A 145 12.37 -6.67 23.91
N TYR A 146 11.80 -6.48 25.10
CA TYR A 146 12.00 -7.41 26.21
C TYR A 146 11.63 -8.86 25.81
N TYR A 147 10.48 -9.03 25.14
CA TYR A 147 10.08 -10.34 24.63
C TYR A 147 11.08 -10.89 23.60
N LEU A 148 11.53 -10.08 22.64
CA LEU A 148 12.54 -10.47 21.66
C LEU A 148 13.82 -10.96 22.36
N ASP A 149 14.26 -10.24 23.41
CA ASP A 149 15.51 -10.53 24.12
C ASP A 149 15.44 -11.87 24.89
N THR A 150 14.25 -12.36 25.24
CA THR A 150 14.06 -13.70 25.81
C THR A 150 14.23 -14.84 24.80
N MET A 151 14.25 -14.54 23.49
CA MET A 151 14.40 -15.55 22.45
C MET A 151 15.86 -15.91 22.22
N GLU A 152 16.11 -17.19 21.93
CA GLU A 152 17.44 -17.70 21.56
C GLU A 152 17.75 -17.45 20.07
N PHE A 153 17.83 -16.17 19.68
CA PHE A 153 18.23 -15.76 18.33
C PHE A 153 19.64 -15.17 18.33
N ASP A 154 20.29 -15.19 17.16
CA ASP A 154 21.57 -14.47 16.99
C ASP A 154 21.38 -12.95 17.09
N GLU A 155 22.43 -12.25 17.54
CA GLU A 155 22.36 -10.81 17.78
C GLU A 155 22.11 -10.00 16.50
N ALA A 156 22.56 -10.47 15.34
CA ALA A 156 22.31 -9.76 14.08
C ALA A 156 20.80 -9.72 13.76
N PHE A 157 20.09 -10.82 13.95
CA PHE A 157 18.64 -10.86 13.82
C PHE A 157 17.96 -10.00 14.89
N LYS A 158 18.39 -10.09 16.16
CA LYS A 158 17.83 -9.27 17.24
C LYS A 158 18.00 -7.79 16.98
N ASP A 159 19.14 -7.36 16.46
CA ASP A 159 19.39 -5.95 16.15
C ASP A 159 18.47 -5.43 15.02
N MET A 160 18.26 -6.24 14.00
CA MET A 160 17.30 -5.92 12.94
C MET A 160 15.87 -5.83 13.49
N GLU A 161 15.46 -6.80 14.33
CA GLU A 161 14.14 -6.85 14.93
C GLU A 161 13.90 -5.69 15.93
N ARG A 162 14.88 -5.29 16.71
CA ARG A 162 14.76 -4.09 17.58
C ARG A 162 14.47 -2.84 16.76
N ASN A 163 15.09 -2.69 15.58
CA ASN A 163 14.78 -1.58 14.69
C ASN A 163 13.38 -1.76 14.07
N ARG A 164 13.04 -2.95 13.58
CA ARG A 164 11.72 -3.23 13.00
C ARG A 164 10.60 -2.90 14.00
N ILE A 165 10.72 -3.31 15.27
CA ILE A 165 9.76 -3.03 16.34
C ILE A 165 9.61 -1.51 16.54
N LYS A 166 10.72 -0.77 16.66
CA LYS A 166 10.70 0.68 16.87
C LYS A 166 10.00 1.39 15.72
N PHE A 167 10.42 1.12 14.49
CA PHE A 167 9.88 1.81 13.32
C PHE A 167 8.44 1.41 12.99
N SER A 168 8.03 0.17 13.28
CA SER A 168 6.61 -0.23 13.23
C SER A 168 5.76 0.62 14.18
N ALA A 169 6.22 0.85 15.41
CA ALA A 169 5.53 1.68 16.38
C ALA A 169 5.46 3.16 15.96
N TYR A 170 6.50 3.68 15.29
CA TYR A 170 6.53 5.10 14.85
C TYR A 170 5.51 5.43 13.76
N THR A 171 4.96 4.46 13.06
CA THR A 171 3.92 4.69 12.04
C THR A 171 2.65 5.32 12.59
N VAL A 172 2.33 5.15 13.88
CA VAL A 172 1.13 5.74 14.50
C VAL A 172 1.26 7.25 14.73
N LEU A 173 2.49 7.79 14.77
CA LEU A 173 2.76 9.19 15.10
C LEU A 173 2.17 10.14 14.06
N GLU A 174 2.13 9.76 12.78
CA GLU A 174 1.55 10.60 11.72
C GLU A 174 0.06 10.86 11.93
N ASN A 175 -0.66 9.87 12.44
CA ASN A 175 -2.10 9.95 12.65
C ASN A 175 -2.48 10.46 14.05
N TYR A 176 -1.54 10.52 15.00
CA TYR A 176 -1.83 10.93 16.38
C TYR A 176 -2.54 12.29 16.46
N PRO A 177 -2.07 13.38 15.81
CA PRO A 177 -2.74 14.68 15.93
C PRO A 177 -4.20 14.66 15.47
N LEU A 178 -4.48 13.94 14.39
CA LEU A 178 -5.82 13.81 13.83
C LEU A 178 -6.75 13.03 14.76
N TYR A 179 -6.29 11.88 15.23
CA TYR A 179 -7.10 11.03 16.12
C TYR A 179 -7.26 11.65 17.50
N HIS A 180 -6.24 12.35 18.03
CA HIS A 180 -6.35 13.10 19.27
C HIS A 180 -7.38 14.21 19.16
N ALA A 181 -7.33 15.02 18.09
CA ALA A 181 -8.31 16.07 17.85
C ALA A 181 -9.75 15.53 17.75
N TRP A 182 -9.89 14.36 17.10
CA TRP A 182 -11.20 13.71 16.95
C TRP A 182 -11.72 13.13 18.27
N SER A 183 -10.88 12.41 19.03
CA SER A 183 -11.28 11.73 20.28
C SER A 183 -11.56 12.72 21.43
N THR A 184 -10.79 13.82 21.50
CA THR A 184 -10.96 14.86 22.52
C THR A 184 -11.96 15.96 22.12
N GLY A 185 -12.38 16.01 20.84
CA GLY A 185 -13.19 17.09 20.28
C GLY A 185 -12.43 18.42 20.06
N ASN A 186 -11.12 18.44 20.30
CA ASN A 186 -10.27 19.64 20.13
C ASN A 186 -9.80 19.76 18.67
N LYS A 187 -10.61 20.39 17.84
CA LYS A 187 -10.33 20.54 16.40
C LYS A 187 -9.10 21.41 16.08
N ASP A 188 -8.70 22.26 17.03
CA ASP A 188 -7.55 23.17 16.89
C ASP A 188 -6.28 22.62 17.54
N TYR A 189 -6.25 21.32 17.86
CA TYR A 189 -5.09 20.68 18.46
C TYR A 189 -3.84 20.85 17.59
N GLN A 190 -2.75 21.22 18.22
CA GLN A 190 -1.44 21.35 17.58
C GLN A 190 -0.38 20.68 18.44
N LEU A 191 0.57 20.03 17.79
CA LEU A 191 1.72 19.41 18.45
C LEU A 191 2.61 20.49 19.07
N ASP A 192 2.98 20.30 20.31
CA ASP A 192 3.94 21.17 20.98
C ASP A 192 5.38 20.92 20.54
N THR A 193 6.30 21.84 20.89
CA THR A 193 7.70 21.75 20.49
C THR A 193 8.41 20.59 21.16
N SER A 194 8.07 20.24 22.40
CA SER A 194 8.71 19.16 23.17
C SER A 194 8.38 17.79 22.54
N TYR A 195 7.13 17.60 22.11
CA TYR A 195 6.72 16.44 21.35
C TYR A 195 7.51 16.30 20.05
N LEU A 196 7.58 17.38 19.25
CA LEU A 196 8.29 17.37 17.96
C LEU A 196 9.79 17.13 18.14
N ASP A 197 10.41 17.66 19.17
CA ASP A 197 11.83 17.42 19.45
C ASP A 197 12.08 15.96 19.89
N SER A 198 11.15 15.37 20.63
CA SER A 198 11.18 13.94 20.95
C SER A 198 11.08 13.07 19.70
N VAL A 199 10.15 13.41 18.79
CA VAL A 199 9.94 12.69 17.52
C VAL A 199 11.18 12.82 16.60
N LYS A 200 11.83 13.99 16.53
CA LYS A 200 13.09 14.18 15.81
C LYS A 200 14.20 13.26 16.35
N GLY A 201 14.23 13.03 17.66
CA GLY A 201 15.18 12.11 18.28
C GLY A 201 15.03 10.65 17.88
N PHE A 202 13.91 10.27 17.23
CA PHE A 202 13.70 8.92 16.71
C PHE A 202 14.25 8.71 15.30
N ILE A 203 14.63 9.78 14.59
CA ILE A 203 15.23 9.69 13.25
C ILE A 203 16.55 8.92 13.34
N LYS A 204 16.70 7.93 12.49
CA LYS A 204 17.91 7.12 12.38
C LYS A 204 18.22 6.90 10.90
N GLU A 205 19.29 7.51 10.42
CA GLU A 205 19.74 7.36 9.04
C GLU A 205 20.63 6.11 8.89
N ASP A 206 20.04 5.00 8.47
CA ASP A 206 20.75 3.73 8.27
C ASP A 206 20.19 3.02 7.02
N GLU A 207 20.88 3.10 5.91
CA GLU A 207 20.44 2.51 4.63
C GLU A 207 20.28 0.99 4.68
N LYS A 208 21.01 0.31 5.58
CA LYS A 208 20.86 -1.15 5.75
C LYS A 208 19.48 -1.54 6.25
N LEU A 209 18.81 -0.63 6.94
CA LEU A 209 17.45 -0.85 7.44
C LEU A 209 16.37 -0.69 6.34
N LEU A 210 16.70 -0.16 5.16
CA LEU A 210 15.74 -0.03 4.05
C LEU A 210 15.20 -1.38 3.54
N VAL A 211 15.80 -2.49 3.92
CA VAL A 211 15.23 -3.82 3.65
C VAL A 211 13.97 -4.08 4.50
N LEU A 212 13.78 -3.36 5.61
CA LEU A 212 12.64 -3.45 6.51
C LEU A 212 11.55 -2.48 6.05
N LYS A 213 10.39 -3.01 5.71
CA LYS A 213 9.22 -2.19 5.34
C LYS A 213 8.80 -1.26 6.49
N GLU A 214 8.86 -1.74 7.71
CA GLU A 214 8.53 -0.98 8.92
C GLU A 214 9.48 0.22 9.10
N TYR A 215 10.77 0.08 8.77
CA TYR A 215 11.70 1.20 8.77
C TYR A 215 11.34 2.23 7.70
N GLN A 216 11.02 1.77 6.49
CA GLN A 216 10.59 2.65 5.40
C GLN A 216 9.35 3.47 5.79
N GLU A 217 8.30 2.80 6.30
CA GLU A 217 7.05 3.43 6.72
C GLU A 217 7.24 4.32 7.95
N GLY A 218 7.98 3.86 8.95
CA GLY A 218 8.26 4.61 10.17
C GLY A 218 9.07 5.88 9.92
N MET A 219 10.13 5.82 9.08
CA MET A 219 10.89 7.02 8.69
C MET A 219 10.03 8.02 7.93
N ALA A 220 9.19 7.54 7.00
CA ALA A 220 8.26 8.40 6.29
C ALA A 220 7.26 9.07 7.24
N SER A 221 6.71 8.34 8.21
CA SER A 221 5.82 8.90 9.23
C SER A 221 6.52 9.95 10.10
N LEU A 222 7.74 9.69 10.58
CA LEU A 222 8.52 10.64 11.39
C LEU A 222 8.75 11.94 10.63
N VAL A 223 9.23 11.86 9.40
CA VAL A 223 9.46 13.05 8.55
C VAL A 223 8.15 13.78 8.27
N SER A 224 7.06 13.05 7.98
CA SER A 224 5.75 13.64 7.75
C SER A 224 5.25 14.45 8.94
N VAL A 225 5.28 13.87 10.16
CA VAL A 225 4.87 14.55 11.39
C VAL A 225 5.67 15.83 11.61
N ILE A 226 7.01 15.74 11.52
CA ILE A 226 7.89 16.88 11.81
C ILE A 226 7.68 18.00 10.80
N SER A 227 7.66 17.66 9.51
CA SER A 227 7.64 18.65 8.43
C SER A 227 6.27 19.32 8.24
N THR A 228 5.17 18.59 8.54
CA THR A 228 3.82 19.07 8.27
C THR A 228 3.07 19.57 9.50
N SER A 229 3.66 19.52 10.70
CA SER A 229 3.04 19.90 11.98
C SER A 229 2.49 21.33 12.02
N ARG A 230 3.03 22.25 11.23
CA ARG A 230 2.60 23.65 11.17
C ARG A 230 1.55 23.94 10.09
N LEU A 231 1.19 22.95 9.28
CA LEU A 231 0.18 23.14 8.24
C LEU A 231 -1.21 23.09 8.89
N LYS A 232 -1.95 24.19 8.80
CA LYS A 232 -3.29 24.33 9.42
C LYS A 232 -4.39 23.60 8.66
N GLU A 233 -4.24 23.46 7.36
CA GLU A 233 -5.23 22.82 6.48
C GLU A 233 -4.58 21.72 5.65
N TYR A 234 -5.38 20.72 5.30
CA TYR A 234 -4.90 19.69 4.41
C TYR A 234 -4.76 20.24 2.99
N ASP A 235 -3.52 20.32 2.54
CA ASP A 235 -3.15 20.70 1.20
C ASP A 235 -2.02 19.74 0.74
N ALA A 236 -2.33 18.90 -0.24
CA ALA A 236 -1.43 17.84 -0.68
C ALA A 236 -0.09 18.40 -1.21
N TYR A 237 -0.14 19.50 -1.95
CA TYR A 237 1.08 20.13 -2.49
C TYR A 237 1.94 20.75 -1.39
N LYS A 238 1.35 21.50 -0.46
CA LYS A 238 2.11 22.08 0.66
C LYS A 238 2.73 20.97 1.54
N ARG A 239 2.00 19.87 1.74
CA ARG A 239 2.53 18.72 2.50
C ARG A 239 3.76 18.12 1.82
N VAL A 240 3.67 17.75 0.54
CA VAL A 240 4.79 17.12 -0.16
C VAL A 240 5.99 18.07 -0.26
N MET A 241 5.76 19.38 -0.44
CA MET A 241 6.85 20.37 -0.47
C MET A 241 7.52 20.53 0.90
N ALA A 242 6.77 20.51 2.00
CA ALA A 242 7.35 20.54 3.35
C ALA A 242 8.14 19.26 3.65
N GLN A 243 7.66 18.09 3.18
CA GLN A 243 8.36 16.81 3.30
C GLN A 243 9.67 16.82 2.49
N PHE A 244 9.64 17.29 1.25
CA PHE A 244 10.85 17.45 0.42
C PHE A 244 11.86 18.39 1.05
N ASP A 245 11.40 19.56 1.50
CA ASP A 245 12.27 20.55 2.14
C ASP A 245 12.96 19.96 3.38
N TYR A 246 12.21 19.27 4.23
CA TYR A 246 12.79 18.61 5.40
C TYR A 246 13.84 17.56 5.03
N VAL A 247 13.49 16.66 4.10
CA VAL A 247 14.38 15.57 3.65
C VAL A 247 15.68 16.12 3.08
N ILE A 248 15.60 17.15 2.23
CA ILE A 248 16.75 17.72 1.52
C ILE A 248 17.70 18.48 2.46
N HIS A 249 17.16 19.18 3.47
CA HIS A 249 17.95 20.06 4.32
C HIS A 249 18.35 19.45 5.66
N ASN A 250 17.70 18.36 6.10
CA ASN A 250 17.93 17.81 7.44
C ASN A 250 18.49 16.38 7.44
N LEU A 251 18.45 15.67 6.32
CA LEU A 251 19.04 14.34 6.21
C LEU A 251 20.33 14.38 5.41
N THR A 252 21.20 13.40 5.67
CA THR A 252 22.56 13.32 5.08
C THR A 252 22.78 12.04 4.26
N ASN A 253 22.05 10.96 4.56
CA ASN A 253 22.17 9.70 3.85
C ASN A 253 21.46 9.78 2.49
N SER A 254 22.22 9.75 1.39
CA SER A 254 21.71 9.91 0.03
C SER A 254 20.72 8.84 -0.38
N THR A 255 20.89 7.59 0.04
CA THR A 255 19.99 6.48 -0.26
C THR A 255 18.64 6.65 0.43
N LEU A 256 18.67 7.12 1.68
CA LEU A 256 17.43 7.41 2.43
C LEU A 256 16.71 8.65 1.87
N ILE A 257 17.45 9.69 1.48
CA ILE A 257 16.89 10.88 0.80
C ILE A 257 16.17 10.45 -0.49
N GLU A 258 16.86 9.68 -1.33
CA GLU A 258 16.28 9.14 -2.57
C GLU A 258 14.99 8.37 -2.33
N PHE A 259 15.01 7.44 -1.36
CA PHE A 259 13.83 6.66 -0.96
C PHE A 259 12.66 7.54 -0.51
N LEU A 260 12.91 8.51 0.38
CA LEU A 260 11.85 9.37 0.93
C LEU A 260 11.28 10.34 -0.11
N ILE A 261 12.12 10.88 -0.99
CA ILE A 261 11.64 11.71 -2.11
C ILE A 261 10.76 10.87 -3.05
N ASP A 262 11.18 9.65 -3.40
CA ASP A 262 10.37 8.75 -4.21
C ASP A 262 9.04 8.39 -3.51
N HIS A 263 9.08 8.07 -2.22
CA HIS A 263 7.91 7.75 -1.42
C HIS A 263 6.87 8.88 -1.43
N TYR A 264 7.27 10.11 -1.13
CA TYR A 264 6.36 11.25 -1.06
C TYR A 264 5.87 11.70 -2.43
N ALA A 265 6.74 11.72 -3.45
CA ALA A 265 6.35 12.05 -4.82
C ALA A 265 5.32 11.04 -5.35
N TYR A 266 5.55 9.75 -5.12
CA TYR A 266 4.64 8.71 -5.58
C TYR A 266 3.30 8.75 -4.85
N ASN A 267 3.29 9.03 -3.54
CA ASN A 267 2.06 9.21 -2.79
C ASN A 267 1.29 10.46 -3.24
N TYR A 268 1.98 11.56 -3.53
CA TYR A 268 1.36 12.74 -4.13
C TYR A 268 0.69 12.40 -5.47
N LEU A 269 1.41 11.74 -6.36
CA LEU A 269 0.89 11.31 -7.66
C LEU A 269 -0.35 10.42 -7.53
N LEU A 270 -0.36 9.50 -6.58
CA LEU A 270 -1.48 8.58 -6.37
C LEU A 270 -2.69 9.22 -5.67
N GLY A 271 -2.47 10.29 -4.89
CA GLY A 271 -3.51 10.99 -4.13
C GLY A 271 -4.06 12.21 -4.86
N ALA A 272 -3.19 13.09 -5.36
CA ALA A 272 -3.59 14.31 -6.06
C ALA A 272 -3.70 14.13 -7.59
N GLY A 273 -3.08 13.08 -8.13
CA GLY A 273 -3.02 12.87 -9.58
C GLY A 273 -2.01 13.80 -10.25
N VAL A 274 -2.26 14.13 -11.51
CA VAL A 274 -1.46 15.09 -12.28
C VAL A 274 -2.21 16.42 -12.32
N ASP A 275 -1.71 17.37 -11.57
CA ASP A 275 -2.23 18.73 -11.44
C ASP A 275 -1.23 19.78 -11.91
N GLU A 276 -1.52 21.06 -11.69
CA GLU A 276 -0.69 22.21 -12.04
C GLU A 276 0.66 22.25 -11.31
N HIS A 277 0.77 21.58 -10.17
CA HIS A 277 2.00 21.51 -9.36
C HIS A 277 2.94 20.39 -9.76
N MET A 278 2.47 19.42 -10.57
CA MET A 278 3.24 18.22 -10.94
C MET A 278 4.60 18.57 -11.56
N GLY A 279 4.70 19.67 -12.30
CA GLY A 279 5.98 20.12 -12.87
C GLY A 279 7.05 20.43 -11.82
N THR A 280 6.66 20.93 -10.64
CA THR A 280 7.59 21.16 -9.52
C THR A 280 7.98 19.84 -8.85
N ILE A 281 7.01 18.94 -8.66
CA ILE A 281 7.26 17.60 -8.12
C ILE A 281 8.28 16.85 -8.99
N LEU A 282 8.08 16.84 -10.32
CA LEU A 282 8.98 16.17 -11.26
C LEU A 282 10.41 16.74 -11.21
N ARG A 283 10.58 18.05 -11.12
CA ARG A 283 11.93 18.65 -11.01
C ARG A 283 12.68 18.14 -9.77
N THR A 284 12.01 18.12 -8.62
CA THR A 284 12.61 17.61 -7.40
C THR A 284 12.89 16.11 -7.51
N TYR A 285 11.91 15.35 -7.99
CA TYR A 285 12.03 13.91 -8.20
C TYR A 285 13.23 13.56 -9.09
N ASP A 286 13.34 14.18 -10.26
CA ASP A 286 14.43 13.93 -11.22
C ASP A 286 15.81 14.35 -10.69
N THR A 287 15.83 15.32 -9.77
CA THR A 287 17.08 15.73 -9.13
C THR A 287 17.60 14.69 -8.15
N TYR A 288 16.74 14.10 -7.34
CA TYR A 288 17.15 13.26 -6.21
C TYR A 288 16.97 11.76 -6.47
N VAL A 289 16.03 11.32 -7.30
CA VAL A 289 15.76 9.90 -7.54
C VAL A 289 16.50 9.41 -8.79
N LYS A 290 17.43 8.47 -8.61
CA LYS A 290 18.27 7.89 -9.67
C LYS A 290 18.04 6.39 -9.85
N ASP A 291 17.52 5.69 -8.82
CA ASP A 291 17.23 4.27 -8.90
C ASP A 291 16.28 3.95 -10.05
N VAL A 292 16.70 3.03 -10.93
CA VAL A 292 15.98 2.71 -12.17
C VAL A 292 14.60 2.12 -11.90
N LYS A 293 14.46 1.29 -10.86
CA LYS A 293 13.17 0.63 -10.53
C LYS A 293 12.19 1.64 -9.92
N MET A 294 12.65 2.54 -9.05
CA MET A 294 11.82 3.61 -8.50
C MET A 294 11.32 4.52 -9.62
N ARG A 295 12.21 4.96 -10.50
CA ARG A 295 11.87 5.81 -11.66
C ARG A 295 10.87 5.11 -12.60
N GLN A 296 11.12 3.87 -12.95
CA GLN A 296 10.19 3.11 -13.79
C GLN A 296 8.79 3.03 -13.16
N ARG A 297 8.70 2.66 -11.89
CA ARG A 297 7.43 2.60 -11.15
C ARG A 297 6.72 3.95 -11.14
N PHE A 298 7.46 5.04 -10.84
CA PHE A 298 6.90 6.38 -10.76
C PHE A 298 6.36 6.83 -12.12
N TYR A 299 7.15 6.70 -13.18
CA TYR A 299 6.74 7.14 -14.52
C TYR A 299 5.64 6.26 -15.12
N ASP A 300 5.61 4.96 -14.85
CA ASP A 300 4.46 4.12 -15.20
C ASP A 300 3.18 4.56 -14.49
N GLY A 301 3.30 4.98 -13.23
CA GLY A 301 2.21 5.60 -12.47
C GLY A 301 1.77 6.93 -13.07
N TYR A 302 2.73 7.79 -13.41
CA TYR A 302 2.50 9.09 -14.02
C TYR A 302 1.78 8.96 -15.38
N GLU A 303 2.23 8.06 -16.25
CA GLU A 303 1.57 7.79 -17.53
C GLU A 303 0.12 7.31 -17.35
N ARG A 304 -0.14 6.48 -16.35
CA ARG A 304 -1.51 6.06 -16.03
C ARG A 304 -2.37 7.23 -15.56
N CYS A 305 -1.86 8.07 -14.66
CA CYS A 305 -2.56 9.29 -14.23
C CYS A 305 -2.83 10.24 -15.40
N MET A 306 -1.88 10.39 -16.32
CA MET A 306 -2.04 11.24 -17.52
C MET A 306 -3.17 10.79 -18.46
N LYS A 307 -3.60 9.52 -18.38
CA LYS A 307 -4.76 9.03 -19.17
C LYS A 307 -6.10 9.54 -18.63
N ILE A 308 -6.16 9.85 -17.34
CA ILE A 308 -7.40 10.23 -16.65
C ILE A 308 -7.47 11.68 -16.21
N VAL A 309 -6.53 12.54 -16.68
CA VAL A 309 -6.62 13.99 -16.43
C VAL A 309 -7.79 14.60 -17.19
N SER A 310 -8.26 15.74 -16.69
CA SER A 310 -9.32 16.52 -17.33
C SER A 310 -9.02 16.79 -18.81
N GLY A 311 -10.06 16.69 -19.66
CA GLY A 311 -9.98 16.86 -21.11
C GLY A 311 -9.57 15.63 -21.90
N ARG A 312 -9.08 14.55 -21.26
CA ARG A 312 -8.78 13.27 -21.92
C ARG A 312 -10.07 12.51 -22.29
N PRO A 313 -10.03 11.68 -23.33
CA PRO A 313 -11.15 10.80 -23.65
C PRO A 313 -11.47 9.88 -22.47
N ALA A 314 -12.74 9.80 -22.10
CA ALA A 314 -13.19 8.83 -21.11
C ALA A 314 -13.11 7.41 -21.69
N MET A 315 -12.89 6.43 -20.81
CA MET A 315 -12.90 5.02 -21.21
C MET A 315 -14.29 4.62 -21.71
N ASN A 316 -14.36 4.06 -22.92
CA ASN A 316 -15.60 3.49 -23.42
C ASN A 316 -15.86 2.17 -22.66
N PHE A 317 -16.96 2.10 -21.94
CA PHE A 317 -17.38 0.93 -21.17
C PHE A 317 -18.54 0.22 -21.87
N VAL A 318 -18.76 -1.05 -21.50
CA VAL A 318 -19.96 -1.80 -21.83
C VAL A 318 -20.44 -2.47 -20.55
N PHE A 319 -21.53 -1.95 -19.98
CA PHE A 319 -22.13 -2.48 -18.75
C PHE A 319 -23.59 -2.88 -19.02
N THR A 320 -24.17 -3.73 -18.18
CA THR A 320 -25.54 -4.22 -18.37
C THR A 320 -26.46 -3.75 -17.24
N ASP A 321 -27.71 -3.48 -17.58
CA ASP A 321 -28.76 -3.25 -16.58
C ASP A 321 -29.32 -4.55 -16.00
N MET A 322 -30.39 -4.47 -15.18
CA MET A 322 -31.06 -5.63 -14.62
C MET A 322 -31.78 -6.49 -15.67
N ALA A 323 -32.19 -5.91 -16.81
CA ALA A 323 -32.80 -6.62 -17.91
C ALA A 323 -31.76 -7.28 -18.83
N GLY A 324 -30.47 -7.05 -18.60
CA GLY A 324 -29.38 -7.54 -19.46
C GLY A 324 -29.15 -6.67 -20.70
N GLN A 325 -29.77 -5.50 -20.79
CA GLN A 325 -29.50 -4.54 -21.85
C GLN A 325 -28.10 -3.93 -21.63
N ALA A 326 -27.29 -3.93 -22.69
CA ALA A 326 -25.98 -3.33 -22.68
C ALA A 326 -26.04 -1.83 -22.91
N PHE A 327 -25.29 -1.07 -22.09
CA PHE A 327 -25.10 0.36 -22.20
C PHE A 327 -23.63 0.66 -22.40
N ARG A 328 -23.34 1.62 -23.29
CA ARG A 328 -22.01 2.11 -23.63
C ARG A 328 -21.89 3.59 -23.31
N LEU A 329 -20.66 4.09 -23.16
CA LEU A 329 -20.43 5.53 -23.01
C LEU A 329 -21.09 6.33 -24.16
N ASP A 330 -21.02 5.83 -25.39
CA ASP A 330 -21.54 6.51 -26.56
C ASP A 330 -23.07 6.65 -26.59
N ASP A 331 -23.81 5.82 -25.85
CA ASP A 331 -25.28 5.91 -25.74
C ASP A 331 -25.72 7.17 -24.98
N PHE A 332 -24.80 7.81 -24.28
CA PHE A 332 -25.05 9.02 -23.47
C PHE A 332 -24.48 10.29 -24.10
N ARG A 333 -24.00 10.24 -25.35
CA ARG A 333 -23.47 11.42 -26.04
C ARG A 333 -24.44 12.60 -26.00
N GLY A 334 -23.91 13.79 -25.83
CA GLY A 334 -24.69 15.02 -25.69
C GLY A 334 -25.17 15.36 -24.30
N LYS A 335 -24.91 14.47 -23.31
CA LYS A 335 -25.24 14.69 -21.89
C LYS A 335 -23.98 14.61 -21.02
N TYR A 336 -23.99 15.36 -19.94
CA TYR A 336 -23.03 15.12 -18.85
C TYR A 336 -23.34 13.81 -18.19
N LEU A 337 -22.29 13.08 -17.74
CA LEU A 337 -22.47 11.84 -16.95
C LEU A 337 -21.85 12.04 -15.59
N PHE A 338 -22.64 11.85 -14.54
CA PHE A 338 -22.14 11.76 -13.18
C PHE A 338 -22.23 10.29 -12.74
N ILE A 339 -21.07 9.62 -12.69
CA ILE A 339 -20.95 8.18 -12.46
C ILE A 339 -20.57 7.92 -11.02
N ASN A 340 -21.33 7.07 -10.34
CA ASN A 340 -21.04 6.52 -9.01
C ASN A 340 -20.60 5.06 -9.13
N VAL A 341 -19.35 4.75 -8.87
CA VAL A 341 -18.85 3.37 -8.76
C VAL A 341 -19.00 2.90 -7.32
N TRP A 342 -19.80 1.84 -7.13
CA TRP A 342 -20.19 1.39 -5.80
C TRP A 342 -20.27 -0.14 -5.68
N ALA A 343 -20.54 -0.66 -4.47
CA ALA A 343 -20.84 -2.07 -4.24
C ALA A 343 -21.83 -2.24 -3.08
N THR A 344 -22.54 -3.35 -3.08
CA THR A 344 -23.57 -3.68 -2.05
C THR A 344 -23.00 -3.80 -0.65
N TRP A 345 -21.76 -4.27 -0.53
CA TRP A 345 -21.01 -4.41 0.73
C TRP A 345 -20.33 -3.12 1.20
N GLY A 346 -20.29 -2.07 0.36
CA GLY A 346 -19.62 -0.81 0.67
C GLY A 346 -20.37 0.02 1.72
N VAL A 347 -19.92 0.03 2.99
CA VAL A 347 -20.51 0.85 4.05
C VAL A 347 -20.50 2.35 3.71
N PRO A 348 -19.37 2.93 3.23
CA PRO A 348 -19.34 4.32 2.81
C PRO A 348 -20.26 4.63 1.63
N CYS A 349 -20.46 3.66 0.71
CA CYS A 349 -21.38 3.84 -0.41
C CYS A 349 -22.83 4.01 0.07
N ARG A 350 -23.22 3.25 1.10
CA ARG A 350 -24.57 3.38 1.69
C ARG A 350 -24.78 4.73 2.37
N ALA A 351 -23.77 5.27 3.00
CA ALA A 351 -23.83 6.59 3.63
C ALA A 351 -24.04 7.72 2.61
N GLU A 352 -23.47 7.58 1.40
CA GLU A 352 -23.60 8.59 0.34
C GLU A 352 -24.96 8.52 -0.41
N ASN A 353 -25.70 7.40 -0.33
CA ASN A 353 -26.94 7.21 -1.11
C ASN A 353 -27.98 8.32 -0.88
N VAL A 354 -28.18 8.77 0.36
CA VAL A 354 -29.16 9.82 0.67
C VAL A 354 -28.80 11.16 -0.01
N TYR A 355 -27.50 11.45 -0.08
CA TYR A 355 -27.02 12.67 -0.74
C TYR A 355 -27.05 12.54 -2.25
N TRP A 356 -26.75 11.34 -2.78
CA TRP A 356 -26.87 11.01 -4.19
C TRP A 356 -28.29 11.22 -4.71
N GLU A 357 -29.30 10.66 -4.02
CA GLU A 357 -30.71 10.80 -4.39
C GLU A 357 -31.19 12.25 -4.35
N LYS A 358 -30.74 13.04 -3.37
CA LYS A 358 -31.03 14.48 -3.32
C LYS A 358 -30.42 15.23 -4.52
N LEU A 359 -29.18 14.92 -4.86
CA LEU A 359 -28.46 15.53 -5.95
C LEU A 359 -29.11 15.16 -7.29
N GLU A 360 -29.47 13.90 -7.51
CA GLU A 360 -30.18 13.44 -8.69
C GLU A 360 -31.49 14.19 -8.89
N LYS A 361 -32.30 14.30 -7.84
CA LYS A 361 -33.57 15.04 -7.88
C LYS A 361 -33.36 16.54 -8.16
N GLU A 362 -32.31 17.14 -7.63
CA GLU A 362 -31.98 18.55 -7.86
C GLU A 362 -31.65 18.84 -9.33
N PHE A 363 -31.07 17.88 -10.05
CA PHE A 363 -30.64 18.00 -11.43
C PHE A 363 -31.55 17.24 -12.43
N GLU A 364 -32.73 16.79 -12.01
CA GLU A 364 -33.66 15.97 -12.81
C GLU A 364 -34.00 16.58 -14.19
N ASN A 365 -34.08 17.91 -14.29
CA ASN A 365 -34.44 18.62 -15.52
C ASN A 365 -33.22 19.24 -16.23
N GLU A 366 -32.01 18.91 -15.84
CA GLU A 366 -30.79 19.43 -16.44
C GLU A 366 -30.18 18.40 -17.42
N ASN A 367 -29.24 18.86 -18.23
CA ASN A 367 -28.59 18.02 -19.26
C ASN A 367 -27.51 17.09 -18.66
N ILE A 368 -27.86 16.30 -17.65
CA ILE A 368 -26.96 15.36 -16.96
C ILE A 368 -27.67 14.04 -16.71
N VAL A 369 -26.94 12.93 -16.79
CA VAL A 369 -27.38 11.59 -16.43
C VAL A 369 -26.61 11.11 -15.23
N PHE A 370 -27.34 10.62 -14.24
CA PHE A 370 -26.79 9.96 -13.07
C PHE A 370 -26.71 8.45 -13.35
N ILE A 371 -25.51 7.87 -13.19
CA ILE A 371 -25.24 6.45 -13.48
C ILE A 371 -24.62 5.82 -12.26
N ALA A 372 -25.24 4.77 -11.71
CA ALA A 372 -24.66 3.97 -10.65
C ALA A 372 -24.12 2.65 -11.23
N VAL A 373 -22.81 2.45 -11.14
CA VAL A 373 -22.11 1.27 -11.65
C VAL A 373 -21.67 0.39 -10.49
N ALA A 374 -22.27 -0.79 -10.39
CA ALA A 374 -21.91 -1.76 -9.35
C ALA A 374 -20.68 -2.58 -9.74
N CYS A 375 -19.68 -2.65 -8.85
CA CYS A 375 -18.49 -3.48 -9.00
C CYS A 375 -18.54 -4.76 -8.16
N ASP A 376 -19.73 -5.22 -7.80
CA ASP A 376 -19.96 -6.49 -7.11
C ASP A 376 -19.55 -7.68 -7.99
N LYS A 377 -19.03 -8.74 -7.35
CA LYS A 377 -18.75 -10.00 -8.04
C LYS A 377 -20.03 -10.83 -8.24
N ASP A 378 -20.99 -10.69 -7.33
CA ASP A 378 -22.23 -11.43 -7.32
C ASP A 378 -23.37 -10.56 -7.88
N ARG A 379 -23.79 -10.89 -9.10
CA ARG A 379 -24.88 -10.20 -9.80
C ARG A 379 -26.23 -10.32 -9.05
N ALA A 380 -26.51 -11.48 -8.46
CA ALA A 380 -27.79 -11.70 -7.78
C ALA A 380 -27.91 -10.81 -6.51
N MET A 381 -26.81 -10.61 -5.80
CA MET A 381 -26.76 -9.68 -4.65
C MET A 381 -27.01 -8.24 -5.08
N TRP A 382 -26.42 -7.80 -6.19
CA TRP A 382 -26.66 -6.48 -6.76
C TRP A 382 -28.11 -6.30 -7.19
N GLU A 383 -28.67 -7.24 -7.98
CA GLU A 383 -30.07 -7.19 -8.43
C GLU A 383 -31.06 -7.14 -7.27
N LYS A 384 -30.83 -7.96 -6.23
CA LYS A 384 -31.62 -7.92 -4.99
C LYS A 384 -31.58 -6.52 -4.37
N ARG A 385 -30.39 -5.93 -4.25
CA ARG A 385 -30.22 -4.61 -3.63
C ARG A 385 -30.91 -3.50 -4.43
N VAL A 386 -30.83 -3.54 -5.76
CA VAL A 386 -31.50 -2.56 -6.64
C VAL A 386 -33.01 -2.69 -6.56
N ARG A 387 -33.56 -3.92 -6.49
CA ARG A 387 -35.02 -4.15 -6.31
C ARG A 387 -35.52 -3.65 -4.96
N GLU A 388 -34.74 -3.82 -3.89
CA GLU A 388 -35.13 -3.36 -2.56
C GLU A 388 -35.11 -1.82 -2.43
N ASN A 389 -34.29 -1.16 -3.25
CA ASN A 389 -34.15 0.30 -3.27
C ASN A 389 -34.13 0.78 -4.73
N PRO A 390 -35.31 0.78 -5.42
CA PRO A 390 -35.38 1.29 -6.77
C PRO A 390 -35.09 2.79 -6.76
N LYS A 391 -34.20 3.18 -7.66
CA LYS A 391 -33.74 4.57 -7.81
C LYS A 391 -34.03 5.05 -9.22
N GLY A 392 -34.03 6.37 -9.43
CA GLY A 392 -34.32 6.98 -10.71
C GLY A 392 -33.18 6.90 -11.71
N GLU A 393 -31.95 6.78 -11.22
CA GLU A 393 -30.75 6.73 -12.06
C GLU A 393 -30.61 5.42 -12.86
N VAL A 394 -29.72 5.47 -13.86
CA VAL A 394 -29.34 4.28 -14.64
C VAL A 394 -28.47 3.37 -13.75
N GLN A 395 -29.01 2.19 -13.42
CA GLN A 395 -28.34 1.17 -12.63
C GLN A 395 -27.64 0.16 -13.52
N LEU A 396 -26.31 0.11 -13.46
CA LEU A 396 -25.51 -0.77 -14.31
C LEU A 396 -24.63 -1.72 -13.47
N TYR A 397 -24.37 -2.87 -14.04
CA TYR A 397 -23.52 -3.91 -13.48
C TYR A 397 -22.26 -4.09 -14.31
N MET A 398 -21.09 -3.91 -13.68
CA MET A 398 -19.78 -4.00 -14.34
C MET A 398 -19.36 -5.47 -14.57
N GLY A 399 -19.79 -6.38 -13.71
CA GLY A 399 -19.35 -7.78 -13.75
C GLY A 399 -17.96 -8.00 -13.19
N SER A 400 -17.28 -9.03 -13.71
CA SER A 400 -15.91 -9.40 -13.29
C SER A 400 -14.80 -8.60 -13.99
N ASP A 401 -15.13 -7.86 -15.04
CA ASP A 401 -14.15 -7.04 -15.76
C ASP A 401 -13.71 -5.84 -14.90
N ARG A 402 -12.43 -5.80 -14.58
CA ARG A 402 -11.82 -4.75 -13.77
C ARG A 402 -11.24 -3.60 -14.59
N SER A 403 -11.27 -3.68 -15.92
CA SER A 403 -10.62 -2.73 -16.82
C SER A 403 -11.03 -1.28 -16.56
N PHE A 404 -12.31 -1.04 -16.25
CA PHE A 404 -12.81 0.30 -15.89
C PHE A 404 -12.20 0.80 -14.58
N MET A 405 -12.18 -0.05 -13.55
CA MET A 405 -11.60 0.30 -12.26
C MET A 405 -10.08 0.54 -12.37
N ASP A 406 -9.41 -0.27 -13.18
CA ASP A 406 -7.96 -0.16 -13.40
C ASP A 406 -7.62 1.10 -14.22
N PHE A 407 -8.42 1.43 -15.25
CA PHE A 407 -8.25 2.64 -16.05
C PHE A 407 -8.38 3.90 -15.21
N TYR A 408 -9.44 4.02 -14.39
CA TYR A 408 -9.65 5.14 -13.49
C TYR A 408 -8.89 5.04 -12.18
N MET A 409 -8.01 4.06 -12.02
CA MET A 409 -7.19 3.80 -10.83
C MET A 409 -8.02 3.75 -9.54
N ILE A 410 -9.21 3.16 -9.59
CA ILE A 410 -10.16 3.09 -8.47
C ILE A 410 -9.68 2.06 -7.46
N ARG A 411 -9.20 2.52 -6.31
CA ARG A 411 -8.71 1.68 -5.21
C ARG A 411 -9.71 1.53 -4.06
N GLY A 412 -10.67 2.46 -3.99
CA GLY A 412 -11.71 2.49 -2.96
C GLY A 412 -13.04 2.96 -3.54
N ILE A 413 -14.13 2.57 -2.90
CA ILE A 413 -15.50 2.96 -3.26
C ILE A 413 -16.18 3.63 -2.05
N PRO A 414 -17.14 4.58 -2.29
CA PRO A 414 -17.60 5.03 -3.61
C PRO A 414 -16.56 5.90 -4.32
N ARG A 415 -16.58 5.88 -5.66
CA ARG A 415 -15.82 6.76 -6.54
C ARG A 415 -16.77 7.51 -7.46
N PHE A 416 -16.62 8.81 -7.57
CA PHE A 416 -17.44 9.65 -8.42
C PHE A 416 -16.63 10.17 -9.60
N ILE A 417 -17.20 10.12 -10.81
CA ILE A 417 -16.54 10.53 -12.05
C ILE A 417 -17.49 11.43 -12.81
N LEU A 418 -17.01 12.57 -13.31
CA LEU A 418 -17.77 13.48 -14.17
C LEU A 418 -17.20 13.47 -15.59
N ILE A 419 -18.08 13.23 -16.58
CA ILE A 419 -17.76 13.16 -18.00
C ILE A 419 -18.58 14.21 -18.75
N SER A 420 -17.97 14.88 -19.71
CA SER A 420 -18.59 15.90 -20.57
C SER A 420 -19.46 15.30 -21.68
N PRO A 421 -20.35 16.08 -22.30
CA PRO A 421 -21.23 15.64 -23.40
C PRO A 421 -20.50 15.06 -24.63
N ASP A 422 -19.27 15.47 -24.86
CA ASP A 422 -18.39 14.95 -25.93
C ASP A 422 -17.58 13.72 -25.50
N GLY A 423 -17.83 13.18 -24.29
CA GLY A 423 -17.20 11.98 -23.77
C GLY A 423 -15.76 12.17 -23.29
N ARG A 424 -15.43 13.36 -22.78
CA ARG A 424 -14.15 13.62 -22.14
C ARG A 424 -14.29 13.65 -20.63
N ILE A 425 -13.23 13.26 -19.95
CA ILE A 425 -13.15 13.32 -18.49
C ILE A 425 -13.15 14.81 -18.09
N ILE A 426 -14.04 15.18 -17.19
CA ILE A 426 -13.99 16.47 -16.49
C ILE A 426 -13.24 16.27 -15.17
N ASP A 427 -13.66 15.26 -14.42
CA ASP A 427 -13.04 14.91 -13.14
C ASP A 427 -13.16 13.38 -12.95
N SER A 428 -12.02 12.74 -12.73
CA SER A 428 -11.95 11.28 -12.52
C SER A 428 -12.08 10.86 -11.06
N ASP A 429 -12.06 11.83 -10.11
CA ASP A 429 -12.21 11.62 -8.67
C ASP A 429 -12.97 12.77 -8.00
N MET A 430 -14.14 13.04 -8.52
CA MET A 430 -14.97 14.16 -8.07
C MET A 430 -15.40 13.98 -6.61
N SER A 431 -15.57 15.11 -5.93
CA SER A 431 -16.03 15.14 -4.54
C SER A 431 -17.37 14.42 -4.36
N ARG A 432 -17.57 13.86 -3.16
CA ARG A 432 -18.75 13.06 -2.80
C ARG A 432 -20.03 13.92 -2.84
N PRO A 433 -21.19 13.31 -3.10
CA PRO A 433 -22.49 13.99 -3.03
C PRO A 433 -22.77 14.68 -1.70
N SER A 434 -22.26 14.13 -0.58
CA SER A 434 -22.37 14.75 0.75
C SER A 434 -21.60 16.07 0.89
N ASN A 435 -20.63 16.34 0.00
CA ASN A 435 -19.92 17.61 -0.02
C ASN A 435 -20.77 18.69 -0.72
N PRO A 436 -21.09 19.83 -0.06
CA PRO A 436 -21.88 20.90 -0.67
C PRO A 436 -21.27 21.51 -1.95
N GLU A 437 -19.95 21.41 -2.14
CA GLU A 437 -19.28 21.91 -3.33
C GLU A 437 -19.62 21.09 -4.59
N THR A 438 -19.97 19.80 -4.42
CA THR A 438 -20.33 18.92 -5.56
C THR A 438 -21.47 19.50 -6.40
N ALA A 439 -22.55 19.94 -5.75
CA ALA A 439 -23.68 20.57 -6.44
C ALA A 439 -23.27 21.88 -7.16
N LYS A 440 -22.41 22.68 -6.54
CA LYS A 440 -21.93 23.94 -7.14
C LYS A 440 -21.11 23.67 -8.41
N VAL A 441 -20.21 22.69 -8.36
CA VAL A 441 -19.38 22.29 -9.49
C VAL A 441 -20.25 21.79 -10.65
N LEU A 442 -21.21 20.89 -10.38
CA LEU A 442 -22.14 20.41 -11.41
C LEU A 442 -22.94 21.54 -12.07
N ARG A 443 -23.48 22.48 -11.27
CA ARG A 443 -24.17 23.66 -11.80
C ARG A 443 -23.27 24.57 -12.66
N ALA A 444 -22.01 24.73 -12.29
CA ALA A 444 -21.07 25.54 -13.05
C ALA A 444 -20.87 24.97 -14.46
N TYR A 445 -20.65 23.67 -14.58
CA TYR A 445 -20.51 22.99 -15.88
C TYR A 445 -21.79 23.06 -16.73
N LEU A 446 -22.95 22.80 -16.14
CA LEU A 446 -24.22 22.83 -16.83
C LEU A 446 -24.60 24.23 -17.34
N LYS A 447 -24.18 25.31 -16.64
CA LYS A 447 -24.39 26.70 -17.08
C LYS A 447 -23.46 27.12 -18.23
N SER A 448 -22.21 26.61 -18.23
CA SER A 448 -21.23 26.95 -19.27
C SER A 448 -21.54 26.33 -20.64
N SER A 449 -22.51 25.43 -20.70
CA SER A 449 -22.94 24.71 -21.90
C SER A 449 -24.27 25.23 -22.50
N LYS A 450 -24.89 26.21 -21.85
CA LYS A 450 -26.05 26.96 -22.36
C LYS A 450 -25.58 28.25 -23.08
#